data_ce3e5daf1019fe02400598068d24a15b
#
_entry.id   ce3e5daf1019fe02400598068d24a15b
#
_cell.length_a   1.000
_cell.length_b   1.000
_cell.length_c   1.000
_cell.angle_alpha   90.00
_cell.angle_beta   90.00
_cell.angle_gamma   90.00
#
_symmetry.space_group_name_H-M   'P 1'
#
loop_
_entity.id
_entity.type
_entity.pdbx_description
1 polymer ?
#
loop_
_entity_poly.entity_id
_entity_poly.type
_entity_poly.pdbx_seq_one_letter_code
_entity_poly.pdbx_strand_id
1 'polypeptide(L)'
;MPFGLHEGRVLPDLVLHEPQYFYWALQKGILRDVYDNEELDALIGRAASIRIPPSLQSGTIRVADYHWENNTPIQVRLREETEARSRHTRCRKTLDHLDIAFTLNYRKTRYRNAYNPVINRVYEEYFPEATEQISEAETIKFFTTRANFHRGI
;
A
#
# COMPACT_ATOMS: atom_id res chain seq x y z
N MET A 1 1.55 17.54 -7.31
CA MET A 1 1.79 18.47 -6.16
C MET A 1 2.03 19.87 -6.69
N PRO A 2 1.38 20.91 -6.15
CA PRO A 2 1.52 22.29 -6.63
C PRO A 2 2.77 23.01 -6.09
N PHE A 3 3.48 22.43 -5.12
CA PHE A 3 4.65 23.07 -4.49
C PHE A 3 5.55 22.06 -3.76
N GLY A 4 6.77 22.48 -3.47
CA GLY A 4 7.75 21.75 -2.69
C GLY A 4 8.55 20.72 -3.49
N LEU A 5 9.24 19.83 -2.79
CA LEU A 5 10.17 18.85 -3.37
C LEU A 5 9.50 17.89 -4.39
N HIS A 6 8.18 17.72 -4.30
CA HIS A 6 7.39 16.82 -5.16
C HIS A 6 6.47 17.61 -6.12
N GLU A 7 6.84 18.85 -6.45
CA GLU A 7 6.11 19.65 -7.42
C GLU A 7 6.02 18.93 -8.77
N GLY A 8 4.83 18.97 -9.38
CA GLY A 8 4.56 18.29 -10.65
C GLY A 8 4.21 16.81 -10.55
N ARG A 9 4.48 16.12 -9.44
CA ARG A 9 4.12 14.71 -9.28
C ARG A 9 2.62 14.53 -9.01
N VAL A 10 2.05 13.49 -9.59
CA VAL A 10 0.64 13.11 -9.37
C VAL A 10 0.48 12.33 -8.06
N LEU A 11 -0.72 12.41 -7.44
CA LEU A 11 -0.96 11.77 -6.15
C LEU A 11 -0.77 10.24 -6.16
N PRO A 12 -1.26 9.48 -7.18
CA PRO A 12 -1.01 8.05 -7.27
C PRO A 12 0.48 7.68 -7.19
N ASP A 13 1.33 8.46 -7.84
CA ASP A 13 2.78 8.28 -7.85
C ASP A 13 3.38 8.47 -6.45
N LEU A 14 2.91 9.49 -5.70
CA LEU A 14 3.35 9.70 -4.32
C LEU A 14 2.93 8.56 -3.38
N VAL A 15 1.77 7.97 -3.58
CA VAL A 15 1.29 6.84 -2.74
C VAL A 15 2.24 5.65 -2.82
N LEU A 16 2.76 5.31 -4.00
CA LEU A 16 3.65 4.16 -4.17
C LEU A 16 5.12 4.48 -3.89
N HIS A 17 5.57 5.67 -4.30
CA HIS A 17 7.00 5.98 -4.26
C HIS A 17 7.42 6.79 -3.04
N GLU A 18 6.51 7.61 -2.51
CA GLU A 18 6.75 8.46 -1.34
C GLU A 18 5.57 8.39 -0.35
N PRO A 19 5.14 7.21 0.07
CA PRO A 19 3.95 7.04 0.91
C PRO A 19 4.04 7.82 2.22
N GLN A 20 5.23 7.95 2.78
CA GLN A 20 5.46 8.72 4.00
C GLN A 20 5.13 10.21 3.80
N TYR A 21 5.56 10.78 2.67
CA TYR A 21 5.26 12.17 2.35
C TYR A 21 3.76 12.35 2.07
N PHE A 22 3.17 11.47 1.27
CA PHE A 22 1.73 11.49 0.96
C PHE A 22 0.89 11.53 2.23
N TYR A 23 1.09 10.59 3.13
CA TYR A 23 0.31 10.48 4.35
C TYR A 23 0.62 11.58 5.38
N TRP A 24 1.85 12.07 5.43
CA TRP A 24 2.20 13.25 6.22
C TRP A 24 1.43 14.49 5.72
N ALA A 25 1.43 14.75 4.42
CA ALA A 25 0.72 15.88 3.83
C ALA A 25 -0.81 15.76 4.00
N LEU A 26 -1.33 14.54 3.94
CA LEU A 26 -2.73 14.25 4.23
C LEU A 26 -3.08 14.59 5.70
N GLN A 27 -2.26 14.16 6.65
CA GLN A 27 -2.46 14.45 8.09
C GLN A 27 -2.37 15.94 8.41
N LYS A 28 -1.58 16.69 7.65
CA LYS A 28 -1.47 18.15 7.81
C LYS A 28 -2.60 18.93 7.12
N GLY A 29 -3.50 18.25 6.42
CA GLY A 29 -4.57 18.90 5.66
C GLY A 29 -4.13 19.46 4.31
N ILE A 30 -2.83 19.49 4.01
CA ILE A 30 -2.26 20.10 2.79
C ILE A 30 -2.90 19.55 1.52
N LEU A 31 -3.12 18.22 1.44
CA LEU A 31 -3.71 17.62 0.26
C LEU A 31 -5.18 17.98 0.11
N ARG A 32 -5.93 18.10 1.22
CA ARG A 32 -7.35 18.45 1.21
C ARG A 32 -7.62 19.91 0.82
N ASP A 33 -6.64 20.79 1.02
CA ASP A 33 -6.73 22.20 0.63
C ASP A 33 -6.52 22.40 -0.88
N VAL A 34 -5.91 21.42 -1.56
CA VAL A 34 -5.41 21.57 -2.93
C VAL A 34 -6.13 20.67 -3.92
N TYR A 35 -6.56 19.49 -3.49
CA TYR A 35 -7.15 18.47 -4.35
C TYR A 35 -8.64 18.28 -4.05
N ASP A 36 -9.39 17.80 -5.05
CA ASP A 36 -10.75 17.37 -4.85
C ASP A 36 -10.83 16.27 -3.78
N ASN A 37 -11.70 16.46 -2.80
CA ASN A 37 -11.81 15.56 -1.66
C ASN A 37 -12.38 14.18 -2.03
N GLU A 38 -13.25 14.09 -3.04
CA GLU A 38 -13.83 12.81 -3.48
C GLU A 38 -12.75 11.97 -4.18
N GLU A 39 -11.96 12.60 -5.06
CA GLU A 39 -10.85 11.92 -5.74
C GLU A 39 -9.77 11.49 -4.75
N LEU A 40 -9.45 12.34 -3.77
CA LEU A 40 -8.47 12.03 -2.72
C LEU A 40 -8.93 10.88 -1.83
N ASP A 41 -10.19 10.89 -1.39
CA ASP A 41 -10.77 9.82 -0.56
C ASP A 41 -10.87 8.49 -1.35
N ALA A 42 -11.18 8.54 -2.63
CA ALA A 42 -11.15 7.37 -3.50
C ALA A 42 -9.74 6.78 -3.64
N LEU A 43 -8.72 7.62 -3.79
CA LEU A 43 -7.32 7.17 -3.85
C LEU A 43 -6.87 6.54 -2.51
N ILE A 44 -7.22 7.17 -1.38
CA ILE A 44 -6.93 6.63 -0.04
C ILE A 44 -7.61 5.28 0.15
N GLY A 45 -8.88 5.16 -0.23
CA GLY A 45 -9.63 3.91 -0.16
C GLY A 45 -9.00 2.80 -1.00
N ARG A 46 -8.53 3.11 -2.20
CA ARG A 46 -7.79 2.16 -3.05
C ARG A 46 -6.47 1.75 -2.43
N ALA A 47 -5.69 2.70 -1.91
CA ALA A 47 -4.42 2.42 -1.24
C ALA A 47 -4.58 1.51 0.00
N ALA A 48 -5.74 1.55 0.64
CA ALA A 48 -6.09 0.73 1.80
C ALA A 48 -6.78 -0.60 1.46
N SER A 49 -6.99 -0.93 0.17
CA SER A 49 -7.77 -2.10 -0.23
C SER A 49 -7.23 -2.81 -1.48
N ILE A 50 -5.92 -2.82 -1.65
CA ILE A 50 -5.28 -3.46 -2.80
C ILE A 50 -5.50 -4.97 -2.74
N ARG A 51 -6.11 -5.53 -3.77
CA ARG A 51 -6.40 -6.96 -3.87
C ARG A 51 -5.11 -7.76 -3.91
N ILE A 52 -5.08 -8.89 -3.22
CA ILE A 52 -4.02 -9.88 -3.37
C ILE A 52 -4.44 -10.80 -4.52
N PRO A 53 -3.69 -10.86 -5.64
CA PRO A 53 -4.00 -11.79 -6.70
C PRO A 53 -4.02 -13.24 -6.18
N PRO A 54 -4.89 -14.12 -6.68
CA PRO A 54 -4.88 -15.53 -6.30
C PRO A 54 -3.53 -16.17 -6.67
N SER A 55 -3.22 -17.28 -6.01
CA SER A 55 -2.00 -18.03 -6.33
C SER A 55 -2.03 -18.50 -7.80
N LEU A 56 -0.97 -18.22 -8.54
CA LEU A 56 -0.83 -18.65 -9.93
C LEU A 56 -0.79 -20.17 -10.08
N GLN A 57 -0.34 -20.88 -9.04
CA GLN A 57 -0.19 -22.34 -9.07
C GLN A 57 -1.49 -23.07 -8.73
N SER A 58 -2.24 -22.59 -7.74
CA SER A 58 -3.41 -23.27 -7.18
C SER A 58 -4.72 -22.54 -7.45
N GLY A 59 -4.68 -21.26 -7.87
CA GLY A 59 -5.88 -20.42 -7.97
C GLY A 59 -6.54 -20.10 -6.63
N THR A 60 -5.90 -20.47 -5.50
CA THR A 60 -6.45 -20.29 -4.15
C THR A 60 -6.37 -18.83 -3.70
N ILE A 61 -7.30 -18.46 -2.82
CA ILE A 61 -7.32 -17.15 -2.16
C ILE A 61 -6.10 -17.06 -1.25
N ARG A 62 -5.42 -15.91 -1.34
CA ARG A 62 -4.29 -15.57 -0.47
C ARG A 62 -4.64 -14.46 0.49
N VAL A 63 -3.99 -14.47 1.63
CA VAL A 63 -4.08 -13.46 2.69
C VAL A 63 -2.70 -12.92 3.04
N ALA A 64 -2.67 -11.72 3.58
CA ALA A 64 -1.46 -11.03 4.00
C ALA A 64 -1.31 -11.09 5.53
N ASP A 65 -0.25 -11.71 6.01
CA ASP A 65 0.16 -11.68 7.41
C ASP A 65 1.16 -10.53 7.63
N TYR A 66 0.78 -9.57 8.46
CA TYR A 66 1.60 -8.40 8.81
C TYR A 66 2.44 -8.70 10.05
N HIS A 67 3.76 -8.70 9.88
CA HIS A 67 4.72 -8.98 10.93
C HIS A 67 5.37 -7.71 11.45
N TRP A 68 5.53 -7.65 12.78
CA TRP A 68 6.06 -6.49 13.49
C TRP A 68 7.21 -6.89 14.42
N GLU A 69 8.17 -6.00 14.57
CA GLU A 69 9.23 -6.10 15.57
C GLU A 69 9.41 -4.73 16.23
N ASN A 70 9.39 -4.70 17.57
CA ASN A 70 9.54 -3.45 18.34
C ASN A 70 8.63 -2.29 17.85
N ASN A 71 7.36 -2.61 17.58
CA ASN A 71 6.36 -1.69 17.03
C ASN A 71 6.68 -1.16 15.61
N THR A 72 7.56 -1.80 14.88
CA THR A 72 7.89 -1.49 13.49
C THR A 72 7.40 -2.62 12.58
N PRO A 73 6.68 -2.31 11.48
CA PRO A 73 6.37 -3.31 10.47
C PRO A 73 7.67 -3.72 9.78
N ILE A 74 7.94 -5.02 9.77
CA ILE A 74 9.18 -5.57 9.20
C ILE A 74 8.94 -6.38 7.93
N GLN A 75 7.76 -6.98 7.81
CA GLN A 75 7.44 -7.87 6.70
C GLN A 75 5.93 -8.00 6.51
N VAL A 76 5.51 -8.12 5.25
CA VAL A 76 4.20 -8.64 4.86
C VAL A 76 4.42 -9.96 4.13
N ARG A 77 3.88 -11.06 4.67
CA ARG A 77 3.97 -12.38 4.08
C ARG A 77 2.63 -12.80 3.51
N LEU A 78 2.63 -13.18 2.24
CA LEU A 78 1.44 -13.79 1.64
C LEU A 78 1.46 -15.29 1.87
N ARG A 79 0.29 -15.85 2.20
CA ARG A 79 0.05 -17.29 2.28
C ARG A 79 -1.33 -17.62 1.74
N GLU A 80 -1.56 -18.87 1.43
CA GLU A 80 -2.91 -19.36 1.12
C GLU A 80 -3.80 -19.27 2.36
N GLU A 81 -5.06 -18.90 2.18
CA GLU A 81 -6.01 -18.73 3.30
C GLU A 81 -6.17 -20.03 4.10
N THR A 82 -6.10 -21.18 3.40
CA THR A 82 -6.21 -22.52 3.99
C THR A 82 -4.96 -22.95 4.77
N GLU A 83 -3.82 -22.31 4.56
CA GLU A 83 -2.61 -22.58 5.33
C GLU A 83 -2.76 -22.08 6.76
N ALA A 84 -2.26 -22.87 7.72
CA ALA A 84 -2.23 -22.47 9.11
C ALA A 84 -1.44 -21.18 9.29
N ARG A 85 -2.00 -20.21 10.01
CA ARG A 85 -1.29 -19.00 10.41
C ARG A 85 0.03 -19.38 11.08
N SER A 86 1.11 -18.77 10.64
CA SER A 86 2.41 -18.96 11.30
C SER A 86 2.28 -18.65 12.79
N ARG A 87 2.69 -19.58 13.65
CA ARG A 87 2.70 -19.40 15.12
C ARG A 87 3.73 -18.39 15.61
N HIS A 88 4.42 -17.70 14.68
CA HIS A 88 5.37 -16.66 15.06
C HIS A 88 4.63 -15.49 15.74
N THR A 89 5.04 -15.20 16.95
CA THR A 89 4.53 -14.13 17.82
C THR A 89 4.59 -12.74 17.20
N ARG A 90 5.30 -12.59 16.07
CA ARG A 90 5.47 -11.33 15.33
C ARG A 90 4.32 -11.00 14.37
N CYS A 91 3.48 -11.96 14.00
CA CYS A 91 2.32 -11.68 13.16
C CYS A 91 1.21 -11.05 14.00
N ARG A 92 0.93 -9.78 13.78
CA ARG A 92 -0.09 -9.03 14.54
C ARG A 92 -1.44 -8.99 13.87
N LYS A 93 -1.48 -9.05 12.54
CA LYS A 93 -2.74 -8.97 11.78
C LYS A 93 -2.65 -9.76 10.48
N THR A 94 -3.77 -10.36 10.11
CA THR A 94 -4.00 -10.98 8.81
C THR A 94 -5.12 -10.23 8.11
N LEU A 95 -4.90 -9.84 6.86
CA LEU A 95 -5.88 -9.17 5.99
C LEU A 95 -6.02 -9.95 4.68
N ASP A 96 -7.19 -9.87 4.05
CA ASP A 96 -7.47 -10.39 2.72
C ASP A 96 -7.00 -9.45 1.58
N HIS A 97 -6.37 -8.34 1.95
CA HIS A 97 -5.89 -7.30 1.05
C HIS A 97 -4.58 -6.70 1.55
N LEU A 98 -3.88 -5.96 0.68
CA LEU A 98 -2.76 -5.12 1.06
C LEU A 98 -3.27 -3.71 1.39
N ASP A 99 -2.82 -3.18 2.52
CA ASP A 99 -3.20 -1.87 3.03
C ASP A 99 -1.95 -1.03 3.29
N ILE A 100 -1.68 -0.07 2.40
CA ILE A 100 -0.54 0.85 2.53
C ILE A 100 -0.73 1.75 3.76
N ALA A 101 -1.98 2.12 4.08
CA ALA A 101 -2.29 2.97 5.23
C ALA A 101 -2.21 2.24 6.57
N PHE A 102 -2.19 0.90 6.57
CA PHE A 102 -2.21 0.11 7.80
C PHE A 102 -1.07 0.46 8.75
N THR A 103 0.09 0.79 8.22
CA THR A 103 1.27 1.20 9.00
C THR A 103 1.12 2.56 9.68
N LEU A 104 0.19 3.42 9.18
CA LEU A 104 -0.11 4.74 9.76
C LEU A 104 -0.79 4.67 11.13
N ASN A 105 -1.63 3.67 11.36
CA ASN A 105 -2.38 3.53 12.60
C ASN A 105 -1.48 3.30 13.81
N TYR A 106 -0.19 3.07 13.58
CA TYR A 106 0.83 3.01 14.61
C TYR A 106 1.58 4.34 14.73
N ARG A 107 0.94 5.31 15.33
CA ARG A 107 1.38 6.70 15.55
C ARG A 107 2.78 6.88 16.19
N LYS A 108 3.50 5.81 16.45
CA LYS A 108 4.83 5.83 17.06
C LYS A 108 5.97 5.45 16.12
N THR A 109 5.70 5.12 14.88
CA THR A 109 6.77 4.77 13.94
C THR A 109 7.43 6.03 13.38
N ARG A 110 8.52 6.42 14.00
CA ARG A 110 9.47 7.44 13.48
C ARG A 110 10.30 6.92 12.29
N TYR A 111 9.98 5.75 11.75
CA TYR A 111 10.81 5.08 10.76
C TYR A 111 10.36 5.45 9.35
N ARG A 112 11.29 6.02 8.58
CA ARG A 112 11.10 6.40 7.17
C ARG A 112 10.61 5.26 6.28
N ASN A 113 10.84 4.01 6.67
CA ASN A 113 10.62 2.84 5.85
C ASN A 113 9.44 1.96 6.32
N ALA A 114 8.54 2.49 7.15
CA ALA A 114 7.40 1.73 7.70
C ALA A 114 6.44 1.18 6.63
N TYR A 115 6.38 1.81 5.46
CA TYR A 115 5.53 1.40 4.33
C TYR A 115 6.18 0.37 3.42
N ASN A 116 7.52 0.26 3.43
CA ASN A 116 8.26 -0.58 2.51
C ASN A 116 7.79 -2.04 2.46
N PRO A 117 7.46 -2.72 3.59
CA PRO A 117 6.99 -4.10 3.52
C PRO A 117 5.73 -4.28 2.67
N VAL A 118 4.80 -3.32 2.70
CA VAL A 118 3.58 -3.37 1.88
C VAL A 118 3.89 -2.98 0.44
N ILE A 119 4.63 -1.90 0.23
CA ILE A 119 5.03 -1.43 -1.10
C ILE A 119 5.80 -2.53 -1.84
N ASN A 120 6.76 -3.19 -1.19
CA ASN A 120 7.50 -4.30 -1.79
C ASN A 120 6.56 -5.42 -2.25
N ARG A 121 5.52 -5.75 -1.45
CA ARG A 121 4.51 -6.73 -1.88
C ARG A 121 3.70 -6.25 -3.08
N VAL A 122 3.30 -4.99 -3.12
CA VAL A 122 2.62 -4.44 -4.30
C VAL A 122 3.49 -4.58 -5.55
N TYR A 123 4.78 -4.26 -5.46
CA TYR A 123 5.72 -4.43 -6.58
C TYR A 123 5.85 -5.88 -7.00
N GLU A 124 6.07 -6.81 -6.08
CA GLU A 124 6.20 -8.24 -6.38
C GLU A 124 4.97 -8.84 -7.07
N GLU A 125 3.77 -8.39 -6.67
CA GLU A 125 2.51 -8.94 -7.18
C GLU A 125 2.03 -8.28 -8.49
N TYR A 126 2.30 -7.01 -8.67
CA TYR A 126 1.75 -6.23 -9.78
C TYR A 126 2.79 -5.75 -10.81
N PHE A 127 4.05 -5.69 -10.40
CA PHE A 127 5.15 -5.22 -11.23
C PHE A 127 6.38 -6.15 -11.14
N PRO A 128 6.20 -7.49 -11.31
CA PRO A 128 7.26 -8.46 -11.06
C PRO A 128 8.48 -8.29 -11.98
N GLU A 129 8.30 -7.68 -13.15
CA GLU A 129 9.38 -7.42 -14.10
C GLU A 129 10.10 -6.08 -13.87
N ALA A 130 9.60 -5.27 -12.94
CA ALA A 130 10.21 -3.97 -12.67
C ALA A 130 11.53 -4.16 -11.89
N THR A 131 12.64 -3.79 -12.52
CA THR A 131 13.97 -3.76 -11.88
C THR A 131 14.28 -2.42 -11.22
N GLU A 132 13.49 -1.40 -11.57
CA GLU A 132 13.59 -0.04 -11.08
C GLU A 132 12.20 0.48 -10.66
N GLN A 133 12.14 1.74 -10.25
CA GLN A 133 10.89 2.41 -9.94
C GLN A 133 10.00 2.50 -11.19
N ILE A 134 8.73 2.07 -11.06
CA ILE A 134 7.77 2.15 -12.17
C ILE A 134 7.48 3.61 -12.52
N SER A 135 7.08 3.83 -13.79
CA SER A 135 6.75 5.15 -14.29
C SER A 135 5.44 5.71 -13.68
N GLU A 136 5.29 7.02 -13.73
CA GLU A 136 4.05 7.70 -13.34
C GLU A 136 2.83 7.14 -14.10
N ALA A 137 2.98 6.85 -15.39
CA ALA A 137 1.91 6.29 -16.21
C ALA A 137 1.46 4.90 -15.74
N GLU A 138 2.41 4.04 -15.34
CA GLU A 138 2.12 2.73 -14.76
C GLU A 138 1.42 2.86 -13.42
N THR A 139 1.85 3.79 -12.60
CA THR A 139 1.23 4.08 -11.31
C THR A 139 -0.21 4.56 -11.48
N ILE A 140 -0.46 5.50 -12.40
CA ILE A 140 -1.82 5.97 -12.72
C ILE A 140 -2.65 4.78 -13.21
N LYS A 141 -2.15 3.98 -14.13
CA LYS A 141 -2.83 2.80 -14.65
C LYS A 141 -3.19 1.82 -13.54
N PHE A 142 -2.26 1.57 -12.61
CA PHE A 142 -2.50 0.70 -11.46
C PHE A 142 -3.68 1.19 -10.62
N PHE A 143 -3.68 2.48 -10.22
CA PHE A 143 -4.75 3.05 -9.38
C PHE A 143 -6.08 3.29 -10.13
N THR A 144 -6.10 3.34 -11.45
CA THR A 144 -7.35 3.45 -12.23
C THR A 144 -7.96 2.09 -12.59
N THR A 145 -7.22 1.00 -12.49
CA THR A 145 -7.69 -0.35 -12.79
C THR A 145 -8.49 -0.91 -11.60
N ARG A 146 -9.83 -0.87 -11.69
CA ARG A 146 -10.75 -1.32 -10.63
C ARG A 146 -10.48 -2.74 -10.12
N ALA A 147 -10.05 -3.64 -11.01
CA ALA A 147 -9.77 -5.03 -10.66
C ALA A 147 -8.65 -5.18 -9.61
N ASN A 148 -7.80 -4.17 -9.44
CA ASN A 148 -6.69 -4.17 -8.48
C ASN A 148 -7.16 -3.95 -7.03
N PHE A 149 -8.45 -3.68 -6.79
CA PHE A 149 -8.96 -3.30 -5.47
C PHE A 149 -10.15 -4.15 -5.04
N HIS A 150 -10.33 -4.39 -3.73
CA HIS A 150 -11.38 -5.25 -3.18
C HIS A 150 -12.78 -4.65 -3.30
N ARG A 151 -12.90 -3.34 -3.23
CA ARG A 151 -14.18 -2.63 -3.40
C ARG A 151 -14.00 -1.62 -4.52
N GLY A 152 -14.91 -1.71 -5.50
CA GLY A 152 -15.02 -0.66 -6.52
C GLY A 152 -15.48 0.62 -5.84
N ILE A 153 -14.53 1.33 -5.27
CA ILE A 153 -14.71 2.71 -4.82
C ILE A 153 -14.49 3.61 -6.00
#